data_c89e92f27eb90b7bd6a7ad02ba297a26
#
_entry.id   c89e92f27eb90b7bd6a7ad02ba297a26
#
_cell.length_a   1.000
_cell.length_b   1.000
_cell.length_c   1.000
_cell.angle_alpha   90.00
_cell.angle_beta   90.00
_cell.angle_gamma   90.00
#
_symmetry.space_group_name_H-M   'P 1'
#
loop_
_entity.id
_entity.type
_entity.pdbx_description
1 polymer ?
#
loop_
_entity_poly.entity_id
_entity_poly.type
_entity_poly.pdbx_seq_one_letter_code
_entity_poly.pdbx_strand_id
1 'polypeptide(L)'
;MRKTIQTLSLMLALLFTTTLSFGQYSSSAIKQGVTETLKDTVSNLEEVVVTAKPYPQFKLVGEYKQPAWTLVRKFPSTRVYVMTPPNTIMYEKWFDIRTPRDGSPSEVRMRDEFAFGLGKRLELDLYMHTVYKENDLASSFGFRGFSWEIRYALADWGKIWGNPTLYFEHKLLQGKRMGIEPKILLGDRIGAKGIWGLNLILEADVAKERVDQNREWAYTASYGNIINDDLTLGVSHMFRYNDVKQTKELYVGPMLQYRFNGHGYLNVEHMPGLNQSAKLSRTIIIFGWRF
;
A
#
# COMPACT_ATOMS: atom_id res chain seq x y z
N MET A 1 29.10 7.12 -0.93
CA MET A 1 28.06 7.14 0.11
C MET A 1 27.56 8.53 0.52
N ARG A 2 28.40 9.54 0.80
CA ARG A 2 27.92 10.90 1.19
C ARG A 2 27.07 11.61 0.12
N LYS A 3 27.37 11.50 -1.17
CA LYS A 3 26.59 12.16 -2.26
C LYS A 3 25.19 11.58 -2.45
N THR A 4 25.00 10.28 -2.19
CA THR A 4 23.68 9.61 -2.37
C THR A 4 22.69 9.99 -1.26
N ILE A 5 23.19 10.24 -0.04
CA ILE A 5 22.35 10.67 1.09
C ILE A 5 21.88 12.13 0.89
N GLN A 6 22.74 12.98 0.34
CA GLN A 6 22.36 14.38 0.03
C GLN A 6 21.29 14.48 -1.05
N THR A 7 21.35 13.63 -2.08
CA THR A 7 20.33 13.61 -3.15
C THR A 7 18.98 13.11 -2.66
N LEU A 8 18.97 12.12 -1.76
CA LEU A 8 17.74 11.61 -1.16
C LEU A 8 17.08 12.63 -0.22
N SER A 9 17.88 13.36 0.57
CA SER A 9 17.41 14.44 1.43
C SER A 9 16.84 15.62 0.62
N LEU A 10 17.44 15.94 -0.52
CA LEU A 10 16.97 17.01 -1.40
C LEU A 10 15.65 16.64 -2.09
N MET A 11 15.48 15.38 -2.52
CA MET A 11 14.20 14.90 -3.10
C MET A 11 13.09 14.86 -2.06
N LEU A 12 13.39 14.47 -0.82
CA LEU A 12 12.40 14.47 0.26
C LEU A 12 11.99 15.91 0.63
N ALA A 13 12.93 16.84 0.66
CA ALA A 13 12.67 18.26 0.91
C ALA A 13 11.84 18.90 -0.21
N LEU A 14 12.08 18.57 -1.48
CA LEU A 14 11.25 19.05 -2.60
C LEU A 14 9.80 18.52 -2.57
N LEU A 15 9.59 17.29 -2.15
CA LEU A 15 8.25 16.73 -1.98
C LEU A 15 7.48 17.42 -0.83
N PHE A 16 8.16 17.83 0.24
CA PHE A 16 7.53 18.54 1.34
C PHE A 16 7.29 20.04 1.05
N THR A 17 8.14 20.69 0.26
CA THR A 17 7.97 22.12 -0.07
C THR A 17 6.85 22.37 -1.07
N THR A 18 6.59 21.45 -2.00
CA THR A 18 5.47 21.59 -2.95
C THR A 18 4.09 21.40 -2.30
N THR A 19 3.98 20.64 -1.21
CA THR A 19 2.72 20.48 -0.48
C THR A 19 2.39 21.65 0.43
N LEU A 20 3.39 22.43 0.89
CA LEU A 20 3.18 23.62 1.75
C LEU A 20 2.78 24.87 0.96
N SER A 21 3.10 24.95 -0.34
CA SER A 21 2.80 26.14 -1.17
C SER A 21 1.33 26.22 -1.62
N PHE A 22 0.57 25.14 -1.60
CA PHE A 22 -0.85 25.15 -2.00
C PHE A 22 -1.83 25.49 -0.87
N GLY A 23 -1.36 25.60 0.37
CA GLY A 23 -2.21 25.88 1.55
C GLY A 23 -2.32 27.35 1.96
N GLN A 24 -1.53 28.26 1.38
CA GLN A 24 -1.48 29.66 1.84
C GLN A 24 -2.14 30.69 0.92
N TYR A 25 -2.73 30.31 -0.19
CA TYR A 25 -3.40 31.22 -1.10
C TYR A 25 -4.91 31.21 -0.93
N SER A 26 -5.45 31.70 0.16
CA SER A 26 -6.88 32.05 0.21
C SER A 26 -7.41 32.72 1.49
N SER A 27 -6.58 33.28 2.35
CA SER A 27 -7.15 33.83 3.59
C SER A 27 -6.92 35.33 3.82
N SER A 28 -6.02 36.01 3.10
CA SER A 28 -5.70 37.40 3.39
C SER A 28 -6.29 38.45 2.44
N ALA A 29 -6.69 38.06 1.23
CA ALA A 29 -7.20 39.04 0.24
C ALA A 29 -8.72 39.32 0.34
N ILE A 30 -9.47 38.50 1.07
CA ILE A 30 -10.93 38.69 1.19
C ILE A 30 -11.33 39.46 2.45
N LYS A 31 -10.44 39.64 3.41
CA LYS A 31 -10.77 40.29 4.69
C LYS A 31 -10.74 41.83 4.69
N GLN A 32 -10.21 42.49 3.68
CA GLN A 32 -10.14 43.96 3.67
C GLN A 32 -11.19 44.69 2.84
N GLY A 33 -11.97 44.00 2.01
CA GLY A 33 -12.96 44.64 1.13
C GLY A 33 -14.43 44.60 1.58
N VAL A 34 -14.74 43.83 2.62
CA VAL A 34 -16.16 43.59 3.00
C VAL A 34 -16.54 44.20 4.36
N THR A 35 -15.61 44.77 5.09
CA THR A 35 -15.83 45.18 6.49
C THR A 35 -16.53 46.55 6.64
N GLU A 36 -16.69 47.36 5.61
CA GLU A 36 -17.25 48.69 5.75
C GLU A 36 -18.68 48.90 5.24
N THR A 37 -19.30 47.94 4.57
CA THR A 37 -20.64 48.14 3.98
C THR A 37 -21.76 47.28 4.57
N LEU A 38 -21.47 46.45 5.58
CA LEU A 38 -22.47 45.52 6.16
C LEU A 38 -22.73 45.68 7.67
N LYS A 39 -22.52 46.88 8.23
CA LYS A 39 -22.71 47.08 9.66
C LYS A 39 -24.16 47.28 10.11
N ASP A 40 -25.11 47.42 9.18
CA ASP A 40 -26.50 47.77 9.56
C ASP A 40 -27.60 46.77 9.17
N THR A 41 -27.27 45.56 8.73
CA THR A 41 -28.34 44.60 8.35
C THR A 41 -28.08 43.14 8.79
N VAL A 42 -27.29 42.91 9.82
CA VAL A 42 -27.11 41.54 10.32
C VAL A 42 -27.56 41.42 11.76
N SER A 43 -28.88 41.47 11.96
CA SER A 43 -29.51 40.88 13.12
C SER A 43 -30.03 39.49 12.71
N ASN A 44 -29.49 38.44 13.36
CA ASN A 44 -29.99 37.05 13.31
C ASN A 44 -29.78 36.26 12.00
N LEU A 45 -28.55 36.11 11.54
CA LEU A 45 -28.22 34.92 10.80
C LEU A 45 -27.78 33.87 11.82
N GLU A 46 -28.59 32.84 12.05
CA GLU A 46 -28.16 31.62 12.71
C GLU A 46 -26.90 31.10 11.95
N GLU A 47 -25.84 30.86 12.70
CA GLU A 47 -24.62 30.26 12.13
C GLU A 47 -24.98 28.89 11.55
N VAL A 48 -25.18 28.83 10.23
CA VAL A 48 -25.38 27.56 9.53
C VAL A 48 -24.03 26.82 9.54
N VAL A 49 -23.78 26.09 10.62
CA VAL A 49 -22.67 25.15 10.67
C VAL A 49 -22.97 24.04 9.66
N VAL A 50 -22.50 24.21 8.42
CA VAL A 50 -22.52 23.14 7.42
C VAL A 50 -21.50 22.10 7.84
N THR A 51 -21.89 21.19 8.74
CA THR A 51 -21.11 19.98 9.00
C THR A 51 -21.22 19.09 7.77
N ALA A 52 -20.25 19.20 6.87
CA ALA A 52 -20.13 18.25 5.77
C ALA A 52 -20.06 16.84 6.37
N LYS A 53 -21.05 15.99 6.06
CA LYS A 53 -21.02 14.58 6.48
C LYS A 53 -19.70 13.98 6.02
N PRO A 54 -18.93 13.33 6.93
CA PRO A 54 -17.68 12.71 6.53
C PRO A 54 -17.97 11.71 5.41
N TYR A 55 -17.09 11.73 4.41
CA TYR A 55 -17.17 10.78 3.28
C TYR A 55 -17.27 9.34 3.83
N PRO A 56 -18.20 8.48 3.38
CA PRO A 56 -18.48 7.18 4.00
C PRO A 56 -17.24 6.32 4.21
N GLN A 57 -16.28 6.39 3.29
CA GLN A 57 -15.00 5.67 3.36
C GLN A 57 -14.13 6.10 4.57
N PHE A 58 -14.31 7.31 5.10
CA PHE A 58 -13.59 7.83 6.28
C PHE A 58 -14.36 7.68 7.59
N LYS A 59 -15.56 7.11 7.54
CA LYS A 59 -16.30 6.78 8.76
C LYS A 59 -15.49 5.77 9.58
N LEU A 60 -15.29 6.05 10.85
CA LEU A 60 -14.62 5.15 11.78
C LEU A 60 -15.54 3.97 12.11
N VAL A 61 -15.00 2.77 12.00
CA VAL A 61 -15.74 1.51 12.17
C VAL A 61 -14.95 0.50 13.00
N GLY A 62 -15.67 -0.48 13.55
CA GLY A 62 -15.07 -1.61 14.24
C GLY A 62 -14.43 -1.26 15.59
N GLU A 63 -13.85 -2.28 16.19
CA GLU A 63 -13.23 -2.25 17.52
C GLU A 63 -12.05 -1.26 17.59
N TYR A 64 -11.26 -1.16 16.52
CA TYR A 64 -10.04 -0.36 16.47
C TYR A 64 -10.25 1.08 15.98
N LYS A 65 -11.53 1.49 15.81
CA LYS A 65 -11.92 2.83 15.33
C LYS A 65 -11.20 3.22 14.04
N GLN A 66 -10.97 2.25 13.16
CA GLN A 66 -10.31 2.48 11.88
C GLN A 66 -11.27 2.97 10.80
N PRO A 67 -10.84 3.77 9.83
CA PRO A 67 -11.71 4.21 8.74
C PRO A 67 -12.16 3.04 7.87
N ALA A 68 -13.38 3.07 7.38
CA ALA A 68 -13.96 1.99 6.55
C ALA A 68 -13.10 1.63 5.32
N TRP A 69 -12.32 2.58 4.78
CA TRP A 69 -11.45 2.32 3.65
C TRP A 69 -10.32 1.32 3.98
N THR A 70 -9.91 1.18 5.23
CA THR A 70 -8.84 0.26 5.64
C THR A 70 -9.30 -1.20 5.73
N LEU A 71 -10.62 -1.45 5.72
CA LEU A 71 -11.19 -2.80 5.78
C LEU A 71 -11.13 -3.57 4.46
N VAL A 72 -10.62 -2.96 3.42
CA VAL A 72 -10.33 -3.58 2.13
C VAL A 72 -8.97 -3.10 1.65
N ARG A 73 -8.26 -3.92 0.90
CA ARG A 73 -6.99 -3.52 0.30
C ARG A 73 -7.22 -2.38 -0.69
N LYS A 74 -6.61 -1.23 -0.44
CA LYS A 74 -6.65 -0.08 -1.35
C LYS A 74 -5.48 -0.04 -2.31
N PHE A 75 -4.33 -0.52 -1.87
CA PHE A 75 -3.09 -0.49 -2.63
C PHE A 75 -2.62 -1.92 -2.90
N PRO A 76 -2.35 -2.31 -4.17
CA PRO A 76 -1.91 -3.66 -4.48
C PRO A 76 -0.58 -4.04 -3.81
N SER A 77 0.46 -3.20 -3.92
CA SER A 77 1.80 -3.49 -3.38
C SER A 77 2.04 -2.99 -1.96
N THR A 78 1.14 -2.15 -1.42
CA THR A 78 1.32 -1.49 -0.12
C THR A 78 0.18 -1.87 0.83
N ARG A 79 0.52 -2.34 2.01
CA ARG A 79 -0.45 -2.63 3.08
C ARG A 79 -0.56 -1.45 4.05
N VAL A 80 -1.72 -1.30 4.65
CA VAL A 80 -1.96 -0.30 5.68
C VAL A 80 -2.80 -0.93 6.78
N TYR A 81 -2.27 -0.96 8.01
CA TYR A 81 -2.99 -1.42 9.20
C TYR A 81 -3.47 -2.89 9.11
N VAL A 82 -4.28 -3.33 10.09
CA VAL A 82 -5.01 -4.60 10.04
C VAL A 82 -6.30 -4.41 9.25
N MET A 83 -6.57 -5.31 8.30
CA MET A 83 -7.70 -5.15 7.37
C MET A 83 -8.91 -5.98 7.78
N THR A 84 -8.66 -7.15 8.38
CA THR A 84 -9.68 -8.14 8.66
C THR A 84 -10.25 -7.91 10.07
N PRO A 85 -11.52 -7.50 10.20
CA PRO A 85 -12.16 -7.36 11.51
C PRO A 85 -12.15 -8.65 12.33
N PRO A 86 -12.25 -8.57 13.67
CA PRO A 86 -12.32 -9.76 14.51
C PRO A 86 -13.44 -10.71 14.06
N ASN A 87 -13.14 -12.01 14.10
CA ASN A 87 -14.06 -13.09 13.73
C ASN A 87 -14.56 -13.03 12.26
N THR A 88 -13.82 -12.42 11.37
CA THR A 88 -14.09 -12.41 9.93
C THR A 88 -12.96 -13.06 9.17
N ILE A 89 -13.25 -13.53 7.97
CA ILE A 89 -12.30 -14.13 7.03
C ILE A 89 -12.32 -13.31 5.75
N MET A 90 -11.14 -13.05 5.21
CA MET A 90 -10.97 -12.46 3.88
C MET A 90 -10.19 -13.44 3.02
N TYR A 91 -10.59 -13.57 1.78
CA TYR A 91 -9.86 -14.30 0.74
C TYR A 91 -9.35 -13.33 -0.31
N GLU A 92 -8.09 -13.49 -0.74
CA GLU A 92 -7.51 -12.76 -1.88
C GLU A 92 -6.84 -13.72 -2.85
N LYS A 93 -7.15 -13.55 -4.13
CA LYS A 93 -6.42 -14.17 -5.24
C LYS A 93 -5.52 -13.14 -5.90
N TRP A 94 -4.21 -13.45 -5.95
CA TRP A 94 -3.18 -12.58 -6.48
C TRP A 94 -2.59 -13.09 -7.77
N PHE A 95 -2.30 -12.17 -8.67
CA PHE A 95 -1.49 -12.38 -9.88
C PHE A 95 -0.40 -11.30 -9.91
N ASP A 96 0.87 -11.69 -9.80
CA ASP A 96 2.04 -10.83 -9.90
C ASP A 96 2.77 -11.19 -11.20
N ILE A 97 2.50 -10.44 -12.25
CA ILE A 97 3.02 -10.63 -13.62
C ILE A 97 4.30 -9.81 -13.74
N ARG A 98 5.40 -10.46 -14.08
CA ARG A 98 6.72 -9.84 -14.20
C ARG A 98 7.25 -10.03 -15.61
N THR A 99 7.32 -8.94 -16.38
CA THR A 99 7.80 -8.94 -17.77
C THR A 99 9.29 -8.61 -17.79
N PRO A 100 10.15 -9.52 -18.27
CA PRO A 100 11.58 -9.26 -18.41
C PRO A 100 11.90 -8.21 -19.47
N ARG A 101 13.11 -7.60 -19.43
CA ARG A 101 13.57 -6.64 -20.44
C ARG A 101 14.22 -7.30 -21.64
N ASP A 102 14.72 -8.52 -21.49
CA ASP A 102 15.45 -9.28 -22.49
C ASP A 102 14.56 -9.99 -23.52
N GLY A 103 13.24 -9.73 -23.48
CA GLY A 103 12.27 -10.37 -24.36
C GLY A 103 11.90 -11.79 -23.98
N SER A 104 12.46 -12.33 -22.89
CA SER A 104 12.04 -13.64 -22.38
C SER A 104 10.58 -13.60 -21.88
N PRO A 105 9.89 -14.76 -21.86
CA PRO A 105 8.50 -14.83 -21.43
C PRO A 105 8.25 -14.32 -20.02
N SER A 106 7.06 -13.78 -19.79
CA SER A 106 6.63 -13.27 -18.49
C SER A 106 6.46 -14.40 -17.48
N GLU A 107 6.85 -14.13 -16.23
CA GLU A 107 6.55 -15.01 -15.09
C GLU A 107 5.29 -14.52 -14.38
N VAL A 108 4.30 -15.39 -14.20
CA VAL A 108 3.10 -15.11 -13.42
C VAL A 108 3.19 -15.85 -12.08
N ARG A 109 3.36 -15.11 -11.00
CA ARG A 109 3.30 -15.64 -9.64
C ARG A 109 1.91 -15.43 -9.09
N MET A 110 1.32 -16.50 -8.61
CA MET A 110 -0.02 -16.47 -8.04
C MET A 110 0.03 -16.79 -6.55
N ARG A 111 -0.87 -16.21 -5.80
CA ARG A 111 -1.07 -16.51 -4.37
C ARG A 111 -2.56 -16.59 -4.09
N ASP A 112 -2.94 -17.56 -3.30
CA ASP A 112 -4.21 -17.62 -2.59
C ASP A 112 -3.93 -17.25 -1.14
N GLU A 113 -4.61 -16.25 -0.64
CA GLU A 113 -4.44 -15.68 0.70
C GLU A 113 -5.76 -15.82 1.47
N PHE A 114 -5.66 -16.33 2.69
CA PHE A 114 -6.76 -16.34 3.66
C PHE A 114 -6.32 -15.52 4.86
N ALA A 115 -7.01 -14.41 5.11
CA ALA A 115 -6.74 -13.53 6.23
C ALA A 115 -7.80 -13.69 7.32
N PHE A 116 -7.35 -13.82 8.56
CA PHE A 116 -8.17 -14.07 9.75
C PHE A 116 -7.99 -12.93 10.76
N GLY A 117 -9.07 -12.24 11.10
CA GLY A 117 -9.07 -11.27 12.17
C GLY A 117 -9.13 -11.95 13.53
N LEU A 118 -8.04 -11.90 14.30
CA LEU A 118 -7.93 -12.56 15.60
C LEU A 118 -8.38 -11.68 16.78
N GLY A 119 -8.75 -10.41 16.54
CA GLY A 119 -9.04 -9.45 17.60
C GLY A 119 -7.77 -8.82 18.20
N LYS A 120 -7.93 -7.86 19.12
CA LYS A 120 -6.81 -7.16 19.78
C LYS A 120 -5.77 -6.59 18.81
N ARG A 121 -6.20 -6.10 17.64
CA ARG A 121 -5.37 -5.56 16.56
C ARG A 121 -4.41 -6.58 15.92
N LEU A 122 -4.75 -7.86 16.01
CA LEU A 122 -3.95 -8.95 15.45
C LEU A 122 -4.67 -9.58 14.26
N GLU A 123 -3.93 -9.84 13.19
CA GLU A 123 -4.39 -10.51 11.96
C GLU A 123 -3.38 -11.59 11.59
N LEU A 124 -3.88 -12.75 11.18
CA LEU A 124 -3.09 -13.88 10.69
C LEU A 124 -3.48 -14.17 9.24
N ASP A 125 -2.50 -14.23 8.35
CA ASP A 125 -2.73 -14.59 6.96
C ASP A 125 -1.98 -15.87 6.61
N LEU A 126 -2.63 -16.73 5.83
CA LEU A 126 -2.07 -17.97 5.28
C LEU A 126 -2.05 -17.88 3.77
N TYR A 127 -0.92 -18.22 3.17
CA TYR A 127 -0.71 -18.15 1.72
C TYR A 127 -0.36 -19.51 1.11
N MET A 128 -0.94 -19.78 -0.04
CA MET A 128 -0.52 -20.82 -0.95
C MET A 128 0.07 -20.16 -2.22
N HIS A 129 1.29 -20.51 -2.57
CA HIS A 129 2.01 -19.93 -3.70
C HIS A 129 2.04 -20.90 -4.88
N THR A 130 1.73 -20.38 -6.06
CA THR A 130 1.87 -21.07 -7.34
C THR A 130 2.58 -20.19 -8.35
N VAL A 131 3.15 -20.78 -9.39
CA VAL A 131 3.82 -20.05 -10.47
C VAL A 131 3.44 -20.66 -11.82
N TYR A 132 3.19 -19.78 -12.78
CA TYR A 132 3.11 -20.12 -14.18
C TYR A 132 4.29 -19.49 -14.90
N LYS A 133 4.99 -20.29 -15.69
CA LYS A 133 6.08 -19.85 -16.57
C LYS A 133 5.83 -20.40 -17.95
N GLU A 134 5.95 -19.54 -18.92
CA GLU A 134 5.97 -19.90 -20.32
C GLU A 134 7.44 -19.97 -20.77
N ASN A 135 7.81 -21.04 -21.44
CA ASN A 135 9.11 -21.19 -22.08
C ASN A 135 8.86 -21.50 -23.55
N ASP A 136 9.84 -21.25 -24.42
CA ASP A 136 9.72 -21.43 -25.89
C ASP A 136 9.27 -22.84 -26.32
N LEU A 137 9.43 -23.86 -25.46
CA LEU A 137 9.12 -25.26 -25.76
C LEU A 137 7.95 -25.82 -24.94
N ALA A 138 7.58 -25.20 -23.82
CA ALA A 138 6.48 -25.66 -22.97
C ALA A 138 6.09 -24.64 -21.91
N SER A 139 4.83 -24.62 -21.53
CA SER A 139 4.36 -23.90 -20.35
C SER A 139 4.41 -24.81 -19.12
N SER A 140 4.80 -24.25 -17.98
CA SER A 140 4.80 -24.99 -16.71
C SER A 140 3.97 -24.26 -15.65
N PHE A 141 3.08 -25.01 -15.01
CA PHE A 141 2.37 -24.57 -13.81
C PHE A 141 2.85 -25.43 -12.64
N GLY A 142 3.23 -24.78 -11.55
CA GLY A 142 3.79 -25.48 -10.41
C GLY A 142 3.36 -24.87 -9.06
N PHE A 143 3.19 -25.74 -8.09
CA PHE A 143 3.08 -25.33 -6.69
C PHE A 143 4.47 -24.87 -6.21
N ARG A 144 4.49 -23.78 -5.44
CA ARG A 144 5.73 -23.15 -4.95
C ARG A 144 5.93 -23.30 -3.44
N GLY A 145 4.86 -23.49 -2.68
CA GLY A 145 4.91 -23.63 -1.23
C GLY A 145 3.88 -22.79 -0.51
N PHE A 146 4.13 -22.61 0.77
CA PHE A 146 3.26 -21.87 1.68
C PHE A 146 4.04 -20.72 2.33
N SER A 147 3.30 -19.71 2.79
CA SER A 147 3.77 -18.76 3.81
C SER A 147 2.66 -18.45 4.79
N TRP A 148 3.04 -17.92 5.94
CA TRP A 148 2.12 -17.34 6.90
C TRP A 148 2.64 -15.99 7.33
N GLU A 149 1.75 -15.13 7.70
CA GLU A 149 2.00 -13.75 8.06
C GLU A 149 1.22 -13.40 9.30
N ILE A 150 1.82 -12.58 10.15
CA ILE A 150 1.15 -11.99 11.30
C ILE A 150 1.30 -10.47 11.23
N ARG A 151 0.21 -9.74 11.49
CA ARG A 151 0.19 -8.28 11.60
C ARG A 151 -0.32 -7.87 12.97
N TYR A 152 0.35 -6.89 13.55
CA TYR A 152 -0.04 -6.31 14.83
C TYR A 152 0.01 -4.79 14.76
N ALA A 153 -1.16 -4.13 14.82
CA ALA A 153 -1.23 -2.68 14.91
C ALA A 153 -0.87 -2.21 16.32
N LEU A 154 0.09 -1.30 16.43
CA LEU A 154 0.64 -0.88 17.73
C LEU A 154 -0.37 -0.14 18.61
N ALA A 155 -1.37 0.51 18.00
CA ALA A 155 -2.44 1.23 18.69
C ALA A 155 -3.73 1.21 17.87
N ASP A 156 -4.83 1.65 18.45
CA ASP A 156 -6.05 1.97 17.72
C ASP A 156 -5.77 3.10 16.71
N TRP A 157 -6.53 3.13 15.63
CA TRP A 157 -6.33 4.10 14.57
C TRP A 157 -6.33 5.55 15.09
N GLY A 158 -5.39 6.36 14.58
CA GLY A 158 -5.24 7.77 14.93
C GLY A 158 -4.59 8.05 16.28
N LYS A 159 -4.20 7.04 17.05
CA LYS A 159 -3.48 7.23 18.33
C LYS A 159 -1.99 7.45 18.16
N ILE A 160 -1.40 6.91 17.10
CA ILE A 160 0.01 7.12 16.73
C ILE A 160 0.02 7.60 15.27
N TRP A 161 0.84 8.60 14.97
CA TRP A 161 0.98 9.13 13.61
C TRP A 161 1.34 8.02 12.61
N GLY A 162 0.64 7.99 11.48
CA GLY A 162 0.85 7.00 10.43
C GLY A 162 0.36 5.60 10.77
N ASN A 163 -0.31 5.40 11.92
CA ASN A 163 -0.95 4.14 12.32
C ASN A 163 -0.04 2.92 12.19
N PRO A 164 1.15 2.91 12.83
CA PRO A 164 2.18 1.92 12.61
C PRO A 164 1.70 0.51 12.96
N THR A 165 1.97 -0.41 12.04
CA THR A 165 1.64 -1.83 12.18
C THR A 165 2.89 -2.65 11.90
N LEU A 166 3.22 -3.54 12.81
CA LEU A 166 4.27 -4.52 12.64
C LEU A 166 3.74 -5.68 11.79
N TYR A 167 4.58 -6.16 10.91
CA TYR A 167 4.30 -7.25 10.01
C TYR A 167 5.47 -8.23 10.02
N PHE A 168 5.17 -9.50 10.05
CA PHE A 168 6.16 -10.56 9.91
C PHE A 168 5.60 -11.69 9.04
N GLU A 169 6.29 -12.02 7.95
CA GLU A 169 5.96 -13.15 7.09
C GLU A 169 7.10 -14.18 7.13
N HIS A 170 6.72 -15.45 7.20
CA HIS A 170 7.60 -16.59 7.11
C HIS A 170 7.25 -17.41 5.87
N LYS A 171 8.25 -17.63 5.00
CA LYS A 171 8.08 -18.24 3.67
C LYS A 171 8.73 -19.62 3.60
N LEU A 172 7.97 -20.63 3.20
CA LEU A 172 8.42 -22.00 2.94
C LEU A 172 8.18 -22.33 1.46
N LEU A 173 9.13 -21.97 0.61
CA LEU A 173 9.01 -22.12 -0.85
C LEU A 173 9.91 -23.23 -1.36
N GLN A 174 9.37 -24.10 -2.25
CA GLN A 174 10.11 -25.19 -2.87
C GLN A 174 11.34 -24.67 -3.62
N GLY A 175 12.46 -25.39 -3.47
CA GLY A 175 13.72 -25.06 -4.11
C GLY A 175 14.32 -23.72 -3.65
N LYS A 176 13.79 -23.16 -2.56
CA LYS A 176 14.32 -21.98 -1.90
C LYS A 176 14.60 -22.28 -0.43
N ARG A 177 15.45 -21.46 0.14
CA ARG A 177 15.66 -21.45 1.58
C ARG A 177 14.43 -20.86 2.26
N MET A 178 14.30 -21.14 3.53
CA MET A 178 13.30 -20.50 4.38
C MET A 178 13.51 -18.98 4.36
N GLY A 179 12.48 -18.23 4.04
CA GLY A 179 12.52 -16.77 3.99
C GLY A 179 11.77 -16.13 5.15
N ILE A 180 12.27 -15.00 5.60
CA ILE A 180 11.59 -14.11 6.54
C ILE A 180 11.43 -12.73 5.93
N GLU A 181 10.32 -12.07 6.24
CA GLU A 181 10.03 -10.72 5.74
C GLU A 181 9.35 -9.86 6.82
N PRO A 182 10.13 -9.26 7.75
CA PRO A 182 9.62 -8.23 8.62
C PRO A 182 9.35 -6.93 7.85
N LYS A 183 8.23 -6.24 8.21
CA LYS A 183 7.87 -4.92 7.68
C LYS A 183 7.37 -4.00 8.78
N ILE A 184 7.48 -2.70 8.51
CA ILE A 184 6.72 -1.66 9.20
C ILE A 184 5.75 -1.07 8.18
N LEU A 185 4.46 -1.12 8.49
CA LEU A 185 3.41 -0.57 7.65
C LEU A 185 2.97 0.76 8.25
N LEU A 186 2.87 1.77 7.40
CA LEU A 186 2.37 3.10 7.76
C LEU A 186 1.29 3.51 6.76
N GLY A 187 0.33 4.30 7.20
CA GLY A 187 -0.64 4.91 6.30
C GLY A 187 -1.67 5.75 7.04
N ASP A 188 -2.25 6.68 6.31
CA ASP A 188 -3.28 7.56 6.84
C ASP A 188 -4.03 8.27 5.70
N ARG A 189 -4.92 9.17 6.08
CA ARG A 189 -5.60 10.09 5.20
C ARG A 189 -4.74 11.32 4.93
N ILE A 190 -4.88 11.90 3.73
CA ILE A 190 -4.35 13.20 3.37
C ILE A 190 -5.43 14.03 2.65
N GLY A 191 -5.75 15.19 3.18
CA GLY A 191 -6.83 16.03 2.65
C GLY A 191 -8.22 15.39 2.75
N ALA A 192 -9.14 15.76 1.85
CA ALA A 192 -10.53 15.33 1.90
C ALA A 192 -10.78 13.93 1.35
N LYS A 193 -10.04 13.51 0.35
CA LYS A 193 -10.24 12.23 -0.38
C LYS A 193 -8.97 11.41 -0.57
N GLY A 194 -7.81 11.96 -0.22
CA GLY A 194 -6.52 11.30 -0.37
C GLY A 194 -6.26 10.29 0.74
N ILE A 195 -5.62 9.19 0.39
CA ILE A 195 -5.09 8.16 1.29
C ILE A 195 -3.68 7.80 0.85
N TRP A 196 -2.83 7.45 1.79
CA TRP A 196 -1.48 7.02 1.50
C TRP A 196 -1.07 5.81 2.32
N GLY A 197 -0.10 5.07 1.82
CA GLY A 197 0.54 3.97 2.52
C GLY A 197 2.03 3.95 2.23
N LEU A 198 2.83 3.47 3.19
CA LEU A 198 4.26 3.25 3.10
C LEU A 198 4.59 1.96 3.83
N ASN A 199 5.32 1.05 3.17
CA ASN A 199 5.87 -0.13 3.83
C ASN A 199 7.40 -0.09 3.74
N LEU A 200 8.06 -0.26 4.88
CA LEU A 200 9.50 -0.49 4.97
C LEU A 200 9.72 -1.99 5.15
N ILE A 201 10.51 -2.60 4.29
CA ILE A 201 10.58 -4.05 4.11
C ILE A 201 12.03 -4.50 4.21
N LEU A 202 12.27 -5.56 4.97
CA LEU A 202 13.48 -6.36 4.92
C LEU A 202 13.08 -7.79 4.55
N GLU A 203 13.57 -8.31 3.43
CA GLU A 203 13.41 -9.72 3.06
C GLU A 203 14.77 -10.41 3.17
N ALA A 204 14.83 -11.54 3.86
CA ALA A 204 16.07 -12.29 4.01
C ALA A 204 15.81 -13.80 3.98
N ASP A 205 16.73 -14.53 3.35
CA ASP A 205 16.77 -15.99 3.46
C ASP A 205 17.46 -16.38 4.76
N VAL A 206 16.87 -17.32 5.50
CA VAL A 206 17.47 -17.90 6.71
C VAL A 206 18.34 -19.07 6.27
N ALA A 207 19.65 -18.91 6.30
CA ALA A 207 20.62 -19.95 5.95
C ALA A 207 21.68 -20.09 7.04
N LYS A 208 22.26 -21.31 7.17
CA LYS A 208 23.35 -21.56 8.11
C LYS A 208 24.64 -20.79 7.73
N GLU A 209 24.88 -20.60 6.43
CA GLU A 209 26.07 -19.92 5.92
C GLU A 209 25.72 -18.56 5.35
N ARG A 210 26.48 -17.52 5.75
CA ARG A 210 26.24 -16.13 5.32
C ARG A 210 26.41 -15.91 3.82
N VAL A 211 27.28 -16.67 3.16
CA VAL A 211 27.68 -16.47 1.74
C VAL A 211 26.51 -16.63 0.77
N ASP A 212 25.48 -17.37 1.20
CA ASP A 212 24.34 -17.69 0.35
C ASP A 212 23.02 -17.00 0.76
N GLN A 213 23.07 -16.09 1.71
CA GLN A 213 21.86 -15.39 2.16
C GLN A 213 21.47 -14.34 1.13
N ASN A 214 20.26 -14.47 0.56
CA ASN A 214 19.66 -13.37 -0.17
C ASN A 214 19.10 -12.38 0.85
N ARG A 215 19.51 -11.11 0.78
CA ARG A 215 18.99 -10.03 1.63
C ARG A 215 18.60 -8.87 0.76
N GLU A 216 17.39 -8.40 0.98
CA GLU A 216 16.81 -7.32 0.21
C GLU A 216 16.16 -6.29 1.13
N TRP A 217 16.53 -5.03 0.93
CA TRP A 217 15.85 -3.88 1.50
C TRP A 217 14.91 -3.30 0.47
N ALA A 218 13.68 -3.05 0.87
CA ALA A 218 12.71 -2.49 -0.03
C ALA A 218 11.81 -1.48 0.68
N TYR A 219 11.19 -0.63 -0.09
CA TYR A 219 10.00 0.07 0.35
C TYR A 219 8.97 0.13 -0.77
N THR A 220 7.69 0.16 -0.37
CA THR A 220 6.59 0.48 -1.27
C THR A 220 5.85 1.67 -0.72
N ALA A 221 5.48 2.60 -1.59
CA ALA A 221 4.69 3.76 -1.24
C ALA A 221 3.56 3.90 -2.25
N SER A 222 2.36 4.21 -1.76
CA SER A 222 1.19 4.40 -2.63
C SER A 222 0.40 5.61 -2.17
N TYR A 223 -0.14 6.33 -3.14
CA TYR A 223 -1.12 7.37 -2.93
C TYR A 223 -2.37 7.04 -3.74
N GLY A 224 -3.53 7.17 -3.11
CA GLY A 224 -4.83 6.98 -3.75
C GLY A 224 -5.76 8.15 -3.47
N ASN A 225 -6.56 8.52 -4.47
CA ASN A 225 -7.67 9.44 -4.32
C ASN A 225 -8.98 8.63 -4.42
N ILE A 226 -9.79 8.68 -3.38
CA ILE A 226 -11.12 8.06 -3.34
C ILE A 226 -12.06 8.91 -4.18
N ILE A 227 -12.38 8.43 -5.39
CA ILE A 227 -13.25 9.13 -6.35
C ILE A 227 -14.71 9.06 -5.87
N ASN A 228 -15.14 7.84 -5.48
CA ASN A 228 -16.45 7.56 -4.88
C ASN A 228 -16.33 6.33 -3.96
N ASP A 229 -17.45 5.80 -3.47
CA ASP A 229 -17.45 4.68 -2.52
C ASP A 229 -16.82 3.41 -3.09
N ASP A 230 -16.85 3.23 -4.40
CA ASP A 230 -16.39 2.01 -5.05
C ASP A 230 -15.05 2.17 -5.77
N LEU A 231 -14.67 3.39 -6.16
CA LEU A 231 -13.50 3.64 -7.01
C LEU A 231 -12.43 4.45 -6.29
N THR A 232 -11.22 3.93 -6.26
CA THR A 232 -10.00 4.65 -5.87
C THR A 232 -9.01 4.59 -7.02
N LEU A 233 -8.49 5.73 -7.43
CA LEU A 233 -7.40 5.84 -8.42
C LEU A 233 -6.16 6.41 -7.75
N GLY A 234 -4.99 6.00 -8.23
CA GLY A 234 -3.77 6.46 -7.59
C GLY A 234 -2.50 6.07 -8.33
N VAL A 235 -1.41 6.15 -7.59
CA VAL A 235 -0.07 5.82 -8.05
C VAL A 235 0.65 4.98 -6.99
N SER A 236 1.39 3.99 -7.45
CA SER A 236 2.27 3.15 -6.63
C SER A 236 3.72 3.34 -7.03
N HIS A 237 4.59 3.28 -6.04
CA HIS A 237 6.03 3.33 -6.16
C HIS A 237 6.64 2.15 -5.41
N MET A 238 7.65 1.50 -6.00
CA MET A 238 8.38 0.41 -5.37
C MET A 238 9.87 0.59 -5.64
N PHE A 239 10.66 0.50 -4.57
CA PHE A 239 12.10 0.42 -4.63
C PHE A 239 12.57 -0.85 -3.93
N ARG A 240 13.53 -1.58 -4.55
CA ARG A 240 14.14 -2.78 -4.00
C ARG A 240 15.65 -2.70 -4.17
N TYR A 241 16.39 -3.06 -3.15
CA TYR A 241 17.83 -3.15 -3.17
C TYR A 241 18.27 -4.52 -2.64
N ASN A 242 18.84 -5.33 -3.51
CA ASN A 242 19.45 -6.59 -3.13
C ASN A 242 20.92 -6.36 -2.82
N ASP A 243 21.33 -6.54 -1.57
CA ASP A 243 22.68 -6.22 -1.12
C ASP A 243 23.71 -7.32 -1.47
N VAL A 244 23.26 -8.52 -1.78
CA VAL A 244 24.13 -9.61 -2.26
C VAL A 244 24.44 -9.43 -3.75
N LYS A 245 23.41 -9.17 -4.56
CA LYS A 245 23.55 -8.97 -6.01
C LYS A 245 23.93 -7.54 -6.39
N GLN A 246 23.95 -6.61 -5.43
CA GLN A 246 24.18 -5.17 -5.64
C GLN A 246 23.24 -4.55 -6.69
N THR A 247 22.02 -5.10 -6.81
CA THR A 247 21.02 -4.64 -7.78
C THR A 247 19.99 -3.72 -7.12
N LYS A 248 19.57 -2.71 -7.85
CA LYS A 248 18.53 -1.76 -7.46
C LYS A 248 17.42 -1.83 -8.48
N GLU A 249 16.20 -2.03 -8.03
CA GLU A 249 15.01 -2.01 -8.88
C GLU A 249 14.12 -0.85 -8.49
N LEU A 250 13.65 -0.09 -9.45
CA LEU A 250 12.77 1.06 -9.26
C LEU A 250 11.58 0.95 -10.18
N TYR A 251 10.38 1.07 -9.62
CA TYR A 251 9.12 0.98 -10.33
C TYR A 251 8.18 2.10 -9.88
N VAL A 252 7.45 2.68 -10.82
CA VAL A 252 6.37 3.64 -10.55
C VAL A 252 5.27 3.40 -11.56
N GLY A 253 4.02 3.48 -11.15
CA GLY A 253 2.93 3.33 -12.09
C GLY A 253 1.55 3.57 -11.48
N PRO A 254 0.52 3.65 -12.33
CA PRO A 254 -0.86 3.86 -11.91
C PRO A 254 -1.41 2.64 -11.17
N MET A 255 -2.36 2.91 -10.28
CA MET A 255 -3.14 1.90 -9.61
C MET A 255 -4.64 2.25 -9.62
N LEU A 256 -5.45 1.21 -9.59
CA LEU A 256 -6.90 1.28 -9.50
C LEU A 256 -7.36 0.28 -8.45
N GLN A 257 -8.32 0.67 -7.61
CA GLN A 257 -9.09 -0.24 -6.78
C GLN A 257 -10.57 0.00 -7.05
N TYR A 258 -11.29 -1.08 -7.35
CA TYR A 258 -12.73 -1.06 -7.55
C TYR A 258 -13.41 -2.05 -6.61
N ARG A 259 -14.46 -1.59 -5.91
CA ARG A 259 -15.33 -2.43 -5.06
C ARG A 259 -16.57 -2.82 -5.83
N PHE A 260 -17.01 -4.05 -5.65
CA PHE A 260 -18.26 -4.53 -6.19
C PHE A 260 -19.06 -5.23 -5.07
N ASN A 261 -20.37 -5.04 -5.08
CA ASN A 261 -21.37 -5.64 -4.18
C ASN A 261 -21.05 -5.59 -2.66
N GLY A 262 -20.28 -4.62 -2.18
CA GLY A 262 -20.00 -4.41 -0.75
C GLY A 262 -19.04 -5.40 -0.10
N HIS A 263 -18.82 -6.59 -0.68
CA HIS A 263 -17.96 -7.65 -0.14
C HIS A 263 -16.71 -7.91 -0.97
N GLY A 264 -16.77 -7.69 -2.27
CA GLY A 264 -15.68 -7.95 -3.18
C GLY A 264 -14.96 -6.71 -3.67
N TYR A 265 -13.72 -6.89 -4.13
CA TYR A 265 -12.93 -5.83 -4.75
C TYR A 265 -11.92 -6.39 -5.75
N LEU A 266 -11.56 -5.53 -6.69
CA LEU A 266 -10.49 -5.73 -7.65
C LEU A 266 -9.45 -4.62 -7.43
N ASN A 267 -8.19 -5.00 -7.30
CA ASN A 267 -7.06 -4.08 -7.33
C ASN A 267 -6.20 -4.38 -8.54
N VAL A 268 -5.78 -3.35 -9.21
CA VAL A 268 -4.82 -3.44 -10.32
C VAL A 268 -3.77 -2.36 -10.16
N GLU A 269 -2.50 -2.73 -10.32
CA GLU A 269 -1.42 -1.76 -10.54
C GLU A 269 -0.53 -2.24 -11.68
N HIS A 270 -0.05 -1.30 -12.47
CA HIS A 270 0.92 -1.57 -13.53
C HIS A 270 2.09 -0.62 -13.38
N MET A 271 3.25 -1.16 -13.08
CA MET A 271 4.45 -0.40 -12.77
C MET A 271 5.56 -0.70 -13.79
N PRO A 272 5.82 0.19 -14.76
CA PRO A 272 7.04 0.16 -15.56
C PRO A 272 8.29 0.23 -14.67
N GLY A 273 9.32 -0.55 -15.04
CA GLY A 273 10.63 -0.45 -14.41
C GLY A 273 11.40 0.75 -14.95
N LEU A 274 11.90 1.60 -14.06
CA LEU A 274 12.54 2.88 -14.41
C LEU A 274 14.06 2.77 -14.59
N ASN A 275 14.67 1.64 -14.24
CA ASN A 275 16.10 1.43 -14.40
C ASN A 275 16.41 0.05 -14.98
N GLN A 276 17.64 -0.16 -15.42
CA GLN A 276 18.01 -1.38 -16.15
C GLN A 276 17.94 -2.66 -15.30
N SER A 277 18.18 -2.59 -14.00
CA SER A 277 18.08 -3.75 -13.11
C SER A 277 16.63 -4.17 -12.85
N ALA A 278 15.68 -3.26 -13.03
CA ALA A 278 14.26 -3.55 -12.90
C ALA A 278 13.76 -4.35 -14.12
N LYS A 279 12.75 -5.19 -13.91
CA LYS A 279 12.00 -5.80 -15.03
C LYS A 279 11.42 -4.70 -15.93
N LEU A 280 11.04 -5.02 -17.16
CA LEU A 280 10.39 -4.07 -18.06
C LEU A 280 9.12 -3.51 -17.41
N SER A 281 8.31 -4.40 -16.83
CA SER A 281 7.15 -4.01 -16.04
C SER A 281 6.80 -5.06 -14.98
N ARG A 282 6.05 -4.63 -13.99
CA ARG A 282 5.38 -5.47 -13.02
C ARG A 282 3.91 -5.07 -12.94
N THR A 283 3.02 -6.04 -13.11
CA THR A 283 1.59 -5.85 -12.99
C THR A 283 1.07 -6.70 -11.84
N ILE A 284 0.36 -6.12 -10.90
CA ILE A 284 -0.28 -6.84 -9.82
C ILE A 284 -1.79 -6.71 -9.96
N ILE A 285 -2.49 -7.84 -9.94
CA ILE A 285 -3.94 -7.93 -9.95
C ILE A 285 -4.37 -8.73 -8.73
N ILE A 286 -5.34 -8.21 -7.97
CA ILE A 286 -5.83 -8.86 -6.75
C ILE A 286 -7.35 -8.84 -6.79
N PHE A 287 -7.95 -10.01 -6.67
CA PHE A 287 -9.37 -10.16 -6.37
C PHE A 287 -9.51 -10.50 -4.90
N GLY A 288 -10.28 -9.74 -4.17
CA GLY A 288 -10.54 -9.96 -2.76
C GLY A 288 -12.03 -10.14 -2.47
N TRP A 289 -12.32 -10.97 -1.47
CA TRP A 289 -13.67 -11.25 -1.01
C TRP A 289 -13.69 -11.39 0.51
N ARG A 290 -14.62 -10.71 1.17
CA ARG A 290 -14.83 -10.80 2.62
C ARG A 290 -16.08 -11.62 2.92
N PHE A 291 -15.95 -12.60 3.81
CA PHE A 291 -17.01 -13.45 4.31
C PHE A 291 -17.58 -12.95 5.63
#